data_d63c5f04e86d83d3be8962b0e6ddaa77
#
_entry.id   d63c5f04e86d83d3be8962b0e6ddaa77
#
_cell.length_a   1.000
_cell.length_b   1.000
_cell.length_c   1.000
_cell.angle_alpha   90.00
_cell.angle_beta   90.00
_cell.angle_gamma   90.00
#
_symmetry.space_group_name_H-M   'P 1'
#
loop_
_entity.id
_entity.type
_entity.pdbx_description
1 polymer ?
#
loop_
_entity_poly.entity_id
_entity_poly.type
_entity_poly.pdbx_seq_one_letter_code
_entity_poly.pdbx_strand_id
1 'polypeptide(L)'
;MELVASDWEILHRLRNRFLDASGSIGLYWESAKDLVQHHQYFASQIGWKWDATISQAEQLDWQLQSYQILDWGCGTGIRTLRILEAFGIDKVTGVILWDHLIAATSFAHKMLNKSIQILISFYPITSQVLTQRKPFAWQAIYSTNYH
;
A
#
# COMPACT_ATOMS: atom_id res chain seq x y z
N MET A 1 20.22 1.97 15.41
CA MET A 1 20.20 3.29 14.71
C MET A 1 19.54 4.26 15.65
N GLU A 2 20.19 5.34 15.96
CA GLU A 2 19.72 6.32 16.94
C GLU A 2 18.81 7.34 16.23
N LEU A 3 17.65 7.64 16.85
CA LEU A 3 16.70 8.62 16.34
C LEU A 3 17.27 10.03 16.57
N VAL A 4 17.29 10.83 15.52
CA VAL A 4 17.57 12.25 15.65
C VAL A 4 16.30 13.06 15.95
N ALA A 5 16.43 14.26 16.52
CA ALA A 5 15.29 15.07 16.94
C ALA A 5 14.23 15.27 15.82
N SER A 6 14.69 15.51 14.59
CA SER A 6 13.80 15.68 13.43
C SER A 6 12.99 14.44 13.07
N ASP A 7 13.40 13.26 13.47
CA ASP A 7 12.67 12.02 13.23
C ASP A 7 11.51 11.89 14.22
N TRP A 8 11.74 12.26 15.47
CA TRP A 8 10.70 12.34 16.51
C TRP A 8 9.58 13.31 16.13
N GLU A 9 9.92 14.49 15.61
CA GLU A 9 8.92 15.47 15.15
C GLU A 9 8.02 14.89 14.05
N ILE A 10 8.61 14.20 13.06
CA ILE A 10 7.84 13.53 12.01
C ILE A 10 6.93 12.46 12.61
N LEU A 11 7.44 11.59 13.46
CA LEU A 11 6.67 10.50 14.06
C LEU A 11 5.52 11.02 14.91
N HIS A 12 5.75 12.06 15.72
CA HIS A 12 4.69 12.70 16.50
C HIS A 12 3.62 13.34 15.61
N ARG A 13 4.01 14.01 14.54
CA ARG A 13 3.08 14.60 13.58
C ARG A 13 2.22 13.53 12.91
N LEU A 14 2.82 12.46 12.41
CA LEU A 14 2.11 11.35 11.78
C LEU A 14 1.14 10.68 12.77
N ARG A 15 1.57 10.43 14.00
CA ARG A 15 0.71 9.88 15.05
C ARG A 15 -0.47 10.78 15.35
N ASN A 16 -0.23 12.07 15.53
CA ASN A 16 -1.30 13.03 15.86
C ASN A 16 -2.32 13.13 14.72
N ARG A 17 -1.88 13.14 13.46
CA ARG A 17 -2.78 13.09 12.31
C ARG A 17 -3.60 11.81 12.25
N PHE A 18 -3.01 10.69 12.57
CA PHE A 18 -3.73 9.41 12.63
C PHE A 18 -4.80 9.40 13.73
N LEU A 19 -4.56 10.08 14.84
CA LEU A 19 -5.49 10.16 15.97
C LEU A 19 -6.50 11.30 15.85
N ASP A 20 -6.31 12.21 14.90
CA ASP A 20 -7.21 13.34 14.69
C ASP A 20 -8.54 12.87 14.08
N ALA A 21 -9.54 12.77 14.93
CA ALA A 21 -10.91 12.39 14.52
C ALA A 21 -11.71 13.56 13.95
N SER A 22 -11.14 14.78 13.83
CA SER A 22 -11.87 15.99 13.41
C SER A 22 -12.26 15.98 11.93
N GLY A 23 -11.73 15.06 11.14
CA GLY A 23 -11.99 14.97 9.70
C GLY A 23 -11.32 16.06 8.87
N SER A 24 -10.58 16.98 9.47
CA SER A 24 -9.75 17.97 8.79
C SER A 24 -8.44 17.35 8.32
N ILE A 25 -8.55 16.32 7.51
CA ILE A 25 -7.39 15.55 7.06
C ILE A 25 -6.65 16.37 6.01
N GLY A 26 -5.61 17.07 6.44
CA GLY A 26 -4.51 17.41 5.57
C GLY A 26 -3.86 16.14 5.03
N LEU A 27 -3.01 16.24 4.02
CA LEU A 27 -2.29 15.09 3.49
C LEU A 27 -1.56 14.38 4.62
N TYR A 28 -1.82 13.07 4.80
CA TYR A 28 -1.15 12.27 5.84
C TYR A 28 0.38 12.30 5.65
N TRP A 29 0.82 12.17 4.42
CA TRP A 29 2.22 12.29 4.02
C TRP A 29 2.50 13.70 3.49
N GLU A 30 3.52 14.38 4.00
CA GLU A 30 3.99 15.66 3.48
C GLU A 30 5.23 15.53 2.61
N SER A 31 6.00 14.46 2.84
CA SER A 31 7.28 14.26 2.15
C SER A 31 7.65 12.79 2.01
N ALA A 32 8.63 12.53 1.13
CA ALA A 32 9.24 11.20 1.03
C ALA A 32 9.95 10.79 2.34
N LYS A 33 10.44 11.75 3.13
CA LYS A 33 11.05 11.47 4.44
C LYS A 33 10.04 10.89 5.42
N ASP A 34 8.79 11.32 5.38
CA ASP A 34 7.71 10.77 6.21
C ASP A 34 7.51 9.29 5.95
N LEU A 35 7.52 8.88 4.67
CA LEU A 35 7.38 7.48 4.27
C LEU A 35 8.53 6.63 4.79
N VAL A 36 9.76 7.12 4.68
CA VAL A 36 10.94 6.42 5.20
C VAL A 36 10.82 6.22 6.70
N GLN A 37 10.53 7.28 7.45
CA GLN A 37 10.41 7.22 8.91
C GLN A 37 9.25 6.32 9.34
N HIS A 38 8.08 6.47 8.71
CA HIS A 38 6.95 5.61 8.98
C HIS A 38 7.27 4.13 8.72
N HIS A 39 7.86 3.83 7.58
CA HIS A 39 8.24 2.46 7.26
C HIS A 39 9.21 1.90 8.30
N GLN A 40 10.21 2.68 8.67
CA GLN A 40 11.24 2.26 9.61
C GLN A 40 10.71 1.96 11.00
N TYR A 41 9.73 2.74 11.50
CA TYR A 41 9.27 2.63 12.88
C TYR A 41 7.91 1.94 13.03
N PHE A 42 7.06 1.97 12.02
CA PHE A 42 5.71 1.41 12.11
C PHE A 42 5.46 0.19 11.21
N ALA A 43 6.31 -0.08 10.22
CA ALA A 43 6.07 -1.17 9.27
C ALA A 43 5.93 -2.53 9.96
N SER A 44 6.79 -2.82 10.95
CA SER A 44 6.71 -4.08 11.70
C SER A 44 5.38 -4.23 12.44
N GLN A 45 4.93 -3.18 13.11
CA GLN A 45 3.65 -3.20 13.85
C GLN A 45 2.45 -3.35 12.92
N ILE A 46 2.49 -2.68 11.76
CA ILE A 46 1.47 -2.83 10.72
C ILE A 46 1.53 -4.24 10.14
N GLY A 47 2.72 -4.76 9.88
CA GLY A 47 2.94 -6.13 9.42
C GLY A 47 2.29 -7.14 10.35
N TRP A 48 2.54 -7.09 11.65
CA TRP A 48 1.94 -8.01 12.64
C TRP A 48 0.41 -7.97 12.65
N LYS A 49 -0.20 -6.81 12.45
CA LYS A 49 -1.67 -6.71 12.32
C LYS A 49 -2.17 -7.43 11.07
N TRP A 50 -1.45 -7.32 9.97
CA TRP A 50 -1.78 -8.02 8.74
C TRP A 50 -1.52 -9.52 8.86
N ASP A 51 -0.43 -9.94 9.49
CA ASP A 51 -0.14 -11.35 9.76
C ASP A 51 -1.27 -12.00 10.58
N ALA A 52 -1.78 -11.30 11.61
CA ALA A 52 -2.93 -11.78 12.38
C ALA A 52 -4.22 -11.87 11.55
N THR A 53 -4.48 -10.87 10.68
CA THR A 53 -5.65 -10.88 9.79
C THR A 53 -5.56 -12.00 8.76
N ILE A 54 -4.40 -12.22 8.18
CA ILE A 54 -4.12 -13.30 7.22
C ILE A 54 -4.32 -14.64 7.88
N SER A 55 -3.78 -14.84 9.10
CA SER A 55 -3.96 -16.09 9.85
C SER A 55 -5.43 -16.40 10.13
N GLN A 56 -6.25 -15.37 10.42
CA GLN A 56 -7.70 -15.56 10.55
C GLN A 56 -8.36 -15.95 9.22
N ALA A 57 -7.94 -15.35 8.12
CA ALA A 57 -8.44 -15.68 6.78
C ALA A 57 -8.11 -17.13 6.41
N GLU A 58 -6.90 -17.60 6.72
CA GLU A 58 -6.47 -18.98 6.50
C GLU A 58 -7.30 -19.97 7.35
N GLN A 59 -7.60 -19.64 8.60
CA GLN A 59 -8.46 -20.46 9.46
C GLN A 59 -9.89 -20.59 8.94
N LEU A 60 -10.34 -19.64 8.13
CA LEU A 60 -11.64 -19.63 7.45
C LEU A 60 -11.58 -20.22 6.04
N ASP A 61 -10.51 -20.89 5.67
CA ASP A 61 -10.26 -21.44 4.33
C ASP A 61 -10.41 -20.39 3.21
N TRP A 62 -10.15 -19.13 3.52
CA TRP A 62 -10.24 -18.06 2.53
C TRP A 62 -9.12 -18.21 1.48
N GLN A 63 -9.48 -18.06 0.23
CA GLN A 63 -8.57 -18.14 -0.91
C GLN A 63 -8.56 -16.82 -1.68
N LEU A 64 -7.40 -16.47 -2.27
CA LEU A 64 -7.33 -15.37 -3.22
C LEU A 64 -8.30 -15.62 -4.38
N GLN A 65 -9.24 -14.69 -4.56
CA GLN A 65 -10.27 -14.76 -5.60
C GLN A 65 -9.85 -14.09 -6.91
N SER A 66 -8.71 -13.41 -6.92
CA SER A 66 -8.19 -12.69 -8.08
C SER A 66 -6.69 -12.83 -8.16
N TYR A 67 -6.19 -12.88 -9.39
CA TYR A 67 -4.75 -12.81 -9.67
C TYR A 67 -4.21 -11.38 -9.68
N GLN A 68 -5.06 -10.39 -9.49
CA GLN A 68 -4.68 -8.98 -9.39
C GLN A 68 -5.07 -8.42 -8.03
N ILE A 69 -4.17 -7.61 -7.46
CA ILE A 69 -4.37 -6.94 -6.18
C ILE A 69 -4.48 -5.43 -6.43
N LEU A 70 -5.51 -4.80 -5.87
CA LEU A 70 -5.60 -3.36 -5.74
C LEU A 70 -5.31 -2.97 -4.30
N ASP A 71 -4.21 -2.26 -4.08
CA ASP A 71 -3.84 -1.69 -2.79
C ASP A 71 -4.19 -0.19 -2.76
N TRP A 72 -5.39 0.11 -2.23
CA TRP A 72 -5.90 1.47 -2.10
C TRP A 72 -5.40 2.11 -0.80
N GLY A 73 -4.68 3.23 -0.92
CA GLY A 73 -3.95 3.82 0.21
C GLY A 73 -2.74 2.96 0.57
N CYS A 74 -1.92 2.63 -0.42
CA CYS A 74 -0.84 1.66 -0.28
C CYS A 74 0.25 2.07 0.72
N GLY A 75 0.39 3.38 0.98
CA GLY A 75 1.41 3.89 1.90
C GLY A 75 2.80 3.37 1.57
N THR A 76 3.36 2.59 2.46
CA THR A 76 4.69 1.98 2.29
C THR A 76 4.67 0.57 1.69
N GLY A 77 3.49 0.05 1.30
CA GLY A 77 3.34 -1.25 0.63
C GLY A 77 3.42 -2.48 1.54
N ILE A 78 3.48 -2.29 2.86
CA ILE A 78 3.68 -3.40 3.80
C ILE A 78 2.51 -4.39 3.78
N ARG A 79 1.28 -3.92 3.60
CA ARG A 79 0.09 -4.78 3.48
C ARG A 79 0.19 -5.70 2.28
N THR A 80 0.46 -5.15 1.11
CA THR A 80 0.64 -5.92 -0.11
C THR A 80 1.76 -6.94 0.03
N LEU A 81 2.88 -6.55 0.63
CA LEU A 81 3.99 -7.47 0.88
C LEU A 81 3.53 -8.68 1.69
N ARG A 82 2.83 -8.47 2.81
CA ARG A 82 2.35 -9.56 3.67
C ARG A 82 1.36 -10.49 2.97
N ILE A 83 0.46 -9.93 2.15
CA ILE A 83 -0.48 -10.72 1.36
C ILE A 83 0.26 -11.58 0.34
N LEU A 84 1.25 -11.03 -0.36
CA LEU A 84 2.03 -11.76 -1.35
C LEU A 84 2.89 -12.86 -0.71
N GLU A 85 3.47 -12.60 0.45
CA GLU A 85 4.25 -13.60 1.22
C GLU A 85 3.36 -14.77 1.67
N ALA A 86 2.14 -14.50 2.11
CA ALA A 86 1.25 -15.52 2.66
C ALA A 86 0.56 -16.37 1.58
N PHE A 87 0.00 -15.75 0.57
CA PHE A 87 -0.84 -16.44 -0.43
C PHE A 87 -0.07 -16.88 -1.68
N GLY A 88 1.21 -16.58 -1.74
CA GLY A 88 2.08 -16.95 -2.86
C GLY A 88 2.09 -15.92 -3.97
N ILE A 89 3.26 -15.50 -4.28
CA ILE A 89 3.55 -14.49 -5.27
C ILE A 89 3.33 -14.97 -6.70
N ASP A 90 3.57 -16.25 -6.93
CA ASP A 90 3.38 -16.94 -8.21
C ASP A 90 1.91 -16.97 -8.67
N LYS A 91 0.99 -16.75 -7.73
CA LYS A 91 -0.45 -16.66 -8.02
C LYS A 91 -0.91 -15.27 -8.43
N VAL A 92 -0.06 -14.25 -8.26
CA VAL A 92 -0.43 -12.85 -8.54
C VAL A 92 0.23 -12.38 -9.83
N THR A 93 -0.58 -11.95 -10.79
CA THR A 93 -0.13 -11.46 -12.11
C THR A 93 0.06 -9.94 -12.14
N GLY A 94 -0.46 -9.21 -11.15
CA GLY A 94 -0.31 -7.77 -11.09
C GLY A 94 -0.73 -7.17 -9.75
N VAL A 95 -0.12 -6.04 -9.44
CA VAL A 95 -0.47 -5.22 -8.27
C VAL A 95 -0.67 -3.79 -8.73
N ILE A 96 -1.82 -3.22 -8.39
CA ILE A 96 -2.15 -1.82 -8.63
C ILE A 96 -2.01 -1.11 -7.29
N LEU A 97 -1.07 -0.17 -7.23
CA LEU A 97 -0.82 0.64 -6.05
C LEU A 97 -1.43 2.03 -6.25
N TRP A 98 -2.24 2.45 -5.30
CA TRP A 98 -2.80 3.80 -5.30
C TRP A 98 -2.59 4.47 -3.93
N ASP A 99 -2.22 5.75 -3.96
CA ASP A 99 -2.14 6.61 -2.78
C ASP A 99 -2.36 8.08 -3.21
N HIS A 100 -2.73 8.93 -2.27
CA HIS A 100 -2.86 10.37 -2.50
C HIS A 100 -1.53 11.02 -2.91
N LEU A 101 -0.43 10.50 -2.39
CA LEU A 101 0.91 10.97 -2.68
C LEU A 101 1.62 10.02 -3.64
N ILE A 102 2.00 10.50 -4.82
CA ILE A 102 2.77 9.72 -5.81
C ILE A 102 4.06 9.15 -5.21
N ALA A 103 4.71 9.88 -4.29
CA ALA A 103 5.88 9.37 -3.60
C ALA A 103 5.61 8.11 -2.79
N ALA A 104 4.39 7.92 -2.24
CA ALA A 104 4.00 6.71 -1.52
C ALA A 104 3.92 5.50 -2.47
N THR A 105 3.26 5.65 -3.61
CA THR A 105 3.19 4.58 -4.62
C THR A 105 4.57 4.20 -5.15
N SER A 106 5.44 5.20 -5.38
CA SER A 106 6.83 4.97 -5.79
C SER A 106 7.65 4.27 -4.70
N PHE A 107 7.44 4.62 -3.44
CA PHE A 107 8.08 3.98 -2.30
C PHE A 107 7.63 2.52 -2.17
N ALA A 108 6.32 2.28 -2.17
CA ALA A 108 5.74 0.94 -2.09
C ALA A 108 6.25 0.04 -3.23
N HIS A 109 6.27 0.55 -4.45
CA HIS A 109 6.80 -0.17 -5.61
C HIS A 109 8.26 -0.59 -5.43
N LYS A 110 9.13 0.33 -4.96
CA LYS A 110 10.54 0.01 -4.69
C LYS A 110 10.68 -1.05 -3.59
N MET A 111 9.87 -0.96 -2.54
CA MET A 111 9.89 -1.94 -1.44
C MET A 111 9.47 -3.32 -1.91
N LEU A 112 8.39 -3.41 -2.68
CA LEU A 112 7.91 -4.66 -3.24
C LEU A 112 8.93 -5.28 -4.19
N ASN A 113 9.48 -4.54 -5.13
CA ASN A 113 10.49 -5.03 -6.06
C ASN A 113 11.75 -5.54 -5.36
N LYS A 114 12.20 -4.85 -4.29
CA LYS A 114 13.36 -5.29 -3.50
C LYS A 114 13.11 -6.60 -2.77
N SER A 115 11.90 -6.79 -2.25
CA SER A 115 11.55 -7.95 -1.42
C SER A 115 11.21 -9.19 -2.25
N ILE A 116 10.69 -9.01 -3.47
CA ILE A 116 9.98 -10.07 -4.15
C ILE A 116 10.55 -10.38 -5.55
N GLN A 117 11.47 -9.59 -6.09
CA GLN A 117 12.07 -9.78 -7.44
C GLN A 117 11.07 -10.05 -8.57
N ILE A 118 9.87 -9.44 -8.54
CA ILE A 118 8.83 -9.67 -9.53
C ILE A 118 8.66 -8.46 -10.45
N LEU A 119 8.36 -8.75 -11.70
CA LEU A 119 7.78 -7.82 -12.67
C LEU A 119 6.36 -7.47 -12.24
N ILE A 120 6.22 -6.53 -11.31
CA ILE A 120 4.94 -5.95 -10.97
C ILE A 120 4.62 -4.92 -12.04
N SER A 121 3.53 -5.13 -12.79
CA SER A 121 3.01 -4.10 -13.69
C SER A 121 2.52 -2.94 -12.84
N PHE A 122 3.26 -1.85 -12.86
CA PHE A 122 2.95 -0.64 -12.09
C PHE A 122 2.06 0.28 -12.93
N TYR A 123 0.85 0.54 -12.45
CA TYR A 123 -0.03 1.55 -13.01
C TYR A 123 -0.16 2.70 -12.00
N PRO A 124 0.57 3.81 -12.16
CA PRO A 124 0.35 5.00 -11.35
C PRO A 124 -1.01 5.58 -11.71
N ILE A 125 -2.01 5.28 -10.92
CA ILE A 125 -3.30 5.96 -11.01
C ILE A 125 -3.15 7.28 -10.26
N THR A 126 -3.12 8.40 -10.99
CA THR A 126 -3.14 9.73 -10.40
C THR A 126 -4.55 10.05 -9.91
N SER A 127 -4.66 10.85 -8.84
CA SER A 127 -5.94 11.30 -8.28
C SER A 127 -6.88 11.97 -9.29
N GLN A 128 -6.37 12.48 -10.42
CA GLN A 128 -7.14 13.07 -11.50
C GLN A 128 -8.05 12.06 -12.21
N VAL A 129 -7.70 10.77 -12.25
CA VAL A 129 -8.53 9.73 -12.89
C VAL A 129 -9.76 9.42 -12.05
N LEU A 130 -9.70 9.59 -10.73
CA LEU A 130 -10.79 9.29 -9.82
C LEU A 130 -11.80 10.44 -9.66
N THR A 131 -11.44 11.67 -10.04
CA THR A 131 -12.34 12.84 -9.99
C THR A 131 -13.26 12.94 -11.22
N GLN A 132 -12.98 12.21 -12.30
CA GLN A 132 -13.91 12.09 -13.40
C GLN A 132 -15.04 11.14 -12.99
N ARG A 133 -16.22 11.70 -12.71
CA ARG A 133 -17.48 11.02 -12.34
C ARG A 133 -18.06 10.09 -13.43
N LYS A 134 -17.24 9.36 -14.16
CA LYS A 134 -17.73 8.21 -14.93
C LYS A 134 -17.51 6.97 -14.08
N PRO A 135 -18.51 6.09 -13.94
CA PRO A 135 -18.29 4.81 -13.27
C PRO A 135 -17.12 4.15 -13.97
N PHE A 136 -16.07 3.90 -13.21
CA PHE A 136 -14.90 3.19 -13.69
C PHE A 136 -15.41 1.85 -14.19
N ALA A 137 -15.49 1.67 -15.50
CA ALA A 137 -15.89 0.40 -16.05
C ALA A 137 -14.73 -0.56 -15.81
N TRP A 138 -14.79 -1.30 -14.71
CA TRP A 138 -13.88 -2.39 -14.37
C TRP A 138 -13.68 -3.36 -15.56
N GLN A 139 -14.67 -3.44 -16.46
CA GLN A 139 -14.61 -4.19 -17.71
C GLN A 139 -13.50 -3.75 -18.68
N ALA A 140 -13.09 -2.48 -18.68
CA ALA A 140 -12.08 -1.99 -19.62
C ALA A 140 -10.65 -2.47 -19.29
N ILE A 141 -10.39 -2.81 -18.04
CA ILE A 141 -9.08 -3.35 -17.63
C ILE A 141 -8.97 -4.86 -17.97
N TYR A 142 -10.09 -5.57 -18.04
CA TYR A 142 -10.12 -7.01 -18.36
C TYR A 142 -10.10 -7.33 -19.86
N SER A 143 -10.40 -6.36 -20.73
CA SER A 143 -10.56 -6.63 -22.18
C SER A 143 -9.27 -6.46 -23.01
N THR A 144 -8.17 -5.95 -22.44
CA THR A 144 -6.96 -5.66 -23.24
C THR A 144 -5.86 -6.71 -23.14
N ASN A 145 -6.05 -7.81 -22.39
CA ASN A 145 -5.03 -8.83 -22.21
C ASN A 145 -5.41 -10.24 -22.73
N TYR A 146 -6.41 -10.36 -23.60
CA TYR A 146 -6.70 -11.62 -24.29
C TYR A 146 -6.70 -11.40 -25.81
N HIS A 147 -5.51 -11.34 -26.37
CA HIS A 147 -5.24 -11.75 -27.76
C HIS A 147 -3.79 -12.23 -27.85
#